data_9c7763fae8e7e5bb293238b0e0fa490d
#
_entry.id   9c7763fae8e7e5bb293238b0e0fa490d
#
_cell.length_a   1.000
_cell.length_b   1.000
_cell.length_c   1.000
_cell.angle_alpha   90.00
_cell.angle_beta   90.00
_cell.angle_gamma   90.00
#
_symmetry.space_group_name_H-M   'P 1'
#
loop_
_entity.id
_entity.type
_entity.pdbx_description
1 polymer ?
#
loop_
_entity_poly.entity_id
_entity_poly.type
_entity_poly.pdbx_seq_one_letter_code
_entity_poly.pdbx_strand_id
1 'polypeptide(L)'
;MADIFLLKPVDLTTTDVTTIYTCPAANDTTVPATDATTAIVKSILVSEDSDNADTITVTITRDSAVFSVFKDKAVGAKGTVELLTNPLILNEGDIVKATAGTANRLHVLLSVMEIT
;
A
#
# COMPACT_ATOMS: atom_id res chain seq x y z
N MET A 1 -7.19 17.49 16.02
CA MET A 1 -6.74 16.22 15.46
C MET A 1 -7.91 15.51 14.80
N ALA A 2 -7.75 15.06 13.59
CA ALA A 2 -8.77 14.31 12.87
C ALA A 2 -8.17 13.03 12.31
N ASP A 3 -8.93 11.93 12.39
CA ASP A 3 -8.55 10.67 11.81
C ASP A 3 -9.36 10.47 10.54
N ILE A 4 -8.69 10.08 9.46
CA ILE A 4 -9.31 9.90 8.16
C ILE A 4 -9.08 8.46 7.71
N PHE A 5 -10.17 7.78 7.35
CA PHE A 5 -10.11 6.43 6.81
C PHE A 5 -10.17 6.49 5.29
N LEU A 6 -9.21 5.86 4.63
CA LEU A 6 -9.08 5.90 3.18
C LEU A 6 -8.98 4.49 2.61
N LEU A 7 -9.55 4.29 1.43
CA LEU A 7 -9.30 3.12 0.60
C LEU A 7 -8.52 3.57 -0.63
N LYS A 8 -7.38 2.93 -0.89
CA LYS A 8 -6.54 3.21 -2.05
C LYS A 8 -6.52 1.99 -2.96
N PRO A 9 -7.44 1.90 -3.93
CA PRO A 9 -7.41 0.80 -4.90
C PRO A 9 -6.44 1.13 -6.03
N VAL A 10 -5.64 0.14 -6.43
CA VAL A 10 -4.69 0.28 -7.53
C VAL A 10 -4.74 -0.97 -8.40
N ASP A 11 -4.84 -0.77 -9.70
CA ASP A 11 -4.77 -1.84 -10.69
C ASP A 11 -3.32 -1.97 -11.16
N LEU A 12 -2.72 -3.14 -10.99
CA LEU A 12 -1.35 -3.38 -11.43
C LEU A 12 -1.34 -3.77 -12.90
N THR A 13 -1.28 -2.76 -13.76
CA THR A 13 -1.38 -2.94 -15.22
C THR A 13 -0.05 -3.29 -15.86
N THR A 14 1.06 -3.17 -15.13
CA THR A 14 2.40 -3.48 -15.64
C THR A 14 3.17 -4.31 -14.61
N THR A 15 4.37 -4.76 -15.00
CA THR A 15 5.29 -5.43 -14.07
C THR A 15 6.26 -4.45 -13.43
N ASP A 16 6.09 -3.15 -13.67
CA ASP A 16 6.92 -2.13 -13.05
C ASP A 16 6.48 -1.88 -11.61
N VAL A 17 7.42 -1.36 -10.79
CA VAL A 17 7.10 -0.96 -9.43
C VAL A 17 6.11 0.19 -9.47
N THR A 18 4.97 0.01 -8.80
CA THR A 18 3.88 0.98 -8.80
C THR A 18 3.67 1.53 -7.39
N THR A 19 3.59 2.86 -7.27
CA THR A 19 3.28 3.50 -5.99
C THR A 19 1.81 3.30 -5.66
N ILE A 20 1.55 2.74 -4.47
CA ILE A 20 0.19 2.51 -3.99
C ILE A 20 -0.25 3.68 -3.11
N TYR A 21 0.63 4.12 -2.21
CA TYR A 21 0.28 5.14 -1.23
C TYR A 21 1.55 5.81 -0.69
N THR A 22 1.49 7.12 -0.53
CA THR A 22 2.53 7.90 0.13
C THR A 22 1.95 8.54 1.38
N CYS A 23 2.57 8.29 2.53
CA CYS A 23 2.15 8.94 3.77
C CYS A 23 2.48 10.42 3.68
N PRO A 24 1.49 11.32 3.87
CA PRO A 24 1.74 12.76 3.74
C PRO A 24 2.79 13.24 4.73
N ALA A 25 3.55 14.25 4.31
CA ALA A 25 4.46 14.95 5.20
C ALA A 25 3.75 16.15 5.82
N ALA A 26 4.16 16.52 7.02
CA ALA A 26 3.64 17.72 7.67
C ALA A 26 4.09 18.94 6.86
N ASN A 27 3.15 19.53 6.12
CA ASN A 27 3.41 20.66 5.24
C ASN A 27 2.53 21.85 5.57
N ASP A 28 1.83 21.73 6.67
CA ASP A 28 0.85 22.72 7.10
C ASP A 28 1.48 23.63 8.15
N THR A 29 1.40 24.94 7.92
CA THR A 29 1.91 25.94 8.86
C THR A 29 0.86 26.39 9.88
N THR A 30 -0.35 25.85 9.80
CA THR A 30 -1.40 26.18 10.76
C THR A 30 -1.14 25.52 12.11
N VAL A 31 -1.77 26.03 13.15
CA VAL A 31 -1.64 25.46 14.49
C VAL A 31 -3.07 25.23 15.03
N PRO A 32 -3.45 23.97 15.25
CA PRO A 32 -2.70 22.74 14.99
C PRO A 32 -2.55 22.41 13.50
N ALA A 33 -1.54 21.60 13.16
CA ALA A 33 -1.37 21.16 11.79
C ALA A 33 -2.56 20.32 11.33
N THR A 34 -2.93 20.44 10.05
CA THR A 34 -4.05 19.70 9.47
C THR A 34 -3.62 18.57 8.55
N ASP A 35 -2.34 18.58 8.11
CA ASP A 35 -1.81 17.49 7.27
C ASP A 35 -1.49 16.26 8.13
N ALA A 36 -1.81 15.09 7.62
CA ALA A 36 -1.47 13.84 8.28
C ALA A 36 0.04 13.62 8.24
N THR A 37 0.59 13.16 9.36
CA THR A 37 2.02 12.84 9.48
C THR A 37 2.26 11.39 9.84
N THR A 38 1.19 10.66 10.13
CA THR A 38 1.24 9.24 10.47
C THR A 38 0.09 8.56 9.77
N ALA A 39 0.35 7.40 9.22
CA ALA A 39 -0.69 6.58 8.63
C ALA A 39 -0.59 5.15 9.18
N ILE A 40 -1.73 4.52 9.40
CA ILE A 40 -1.80 3.13 9.82
C ILE A 40 -2.43 2.36 8.68
N VAL A 41 -1.65 1.46 8.06
CA VAL A 41 -2.17 0.56 7.05
C VAL A 41 -2.84 -0.60 7.77
N LYS A 42 -4.15 -0.68 7.64
CA LYS A 42 -4.94 -1.68 8.36
C LYS A 42 -5.11 -2.96 7.55
N SER A 43 -5.04 -2.87 6.23
CA SER A 43 -5.28 -4.00 5.35
C SER A 43 -4.60 -3.77 4.00
N ILE A 44 -4.00 -4.83 3.47
CA ILE A 44 -3.53 -4.89 2.09
C ILE A 44 -4.20 -6.10 1.45
N LEU A 45 -5.31 -5.88 0.76
CA LEU A 45 -6.00 -6.93 0.03
C LEU A 45 -5.46 -6.98 -1.39
N VAL A 46 -5.15 -8.17 -1.85
CA VAL A 46 -4.72 -8.40 -3.22
C VAL A 46 -5.66 -9.40 -3.85
N SER A 47 -6.29 -9.02 -4.96
CA SER A 47 -7.20 -9.90 -5.67
C SER A 47 -6.66 -10.21 -7.07
N GLU A 48 -6.86 -11.43 -7.52
CA GLU A 48 -6.53 -11.90 -8.85
C GLU A 48 -7.83 -12.19 -9.60
N ASP A 49 -8.08 -11.53 -10.72
CA ASP A 49 -9.36 -11.64 -11.42
C ASP A 49 -9.24 -12.18 -12.85
N SER A 50 -8.04 -12.60 -13.26
CA SER A 50 -7.81 -13.09 -14.63
C SER A 50 -7.84 -14.63 -14.76
N ASP A 51 -8.11 -15.35 -13.66
CA ASP A 51 -8.08 -16.81 -13.59
C ASP A 51 -6.67 -17.40 -13.79
N ASN A 52 -5.64 -16.61 -13.47
CA ASN A 52 -4.26 -17.07 -13.53
C ASN A 52 -3.54 -16.66 -12.25
N ALA A 53 -2.93 -17.59 -11.56
CA ALA A 53 -2.17 -17.28 -10.36
C ALA A 53 -1.02 -16.33 -10.68
N ASP A 54 -0.66 -15.49 -9.72
CA ASP A 54 0.44 -14.56 -9.85
C ASP A 54 1.12 -14.37 -8.50
N THR A 55 2.16 -13.55 -8.47
CA THR A 55 2.86 -13.20 -7.24
C THR A 55 2.89 -11.69 -7.07
N ILE A 56 2.97 -11.24 -5.83
CA ILE A 56 3.09 -9.82 -5.52
C ILE A 56 4.25 -9.56 -4.57
N THR A 57 4.97 -8.49 -4.83
CA THR A 57 5.99 -7.95 -3.94
C THR A 57 5.52 -6.60 -3.45
N VAL A 58 5.50 -6.39 -2.13
CA VAL A 58 5.13 -5.12 -1.51
C VAL A 58 6.33 -4.59 -0.75
N THR A 59 6.67 -3.33 -1.00
CA THR A 59 7.82 -2.68 -0.37
C THR A 59 7.42 -1.36 0.25
N ILE A 60 8.23 -0.91 1.21
CA ILE A 60 8.16 0.44 1.76
C ILE A 60 9.47 1.14 1.44
N THR A 61 9.37 2.34 0.88
CA THR A 61 10.53 3.18 0.59
C THR A 61 10.56 4.32 1.60
N ARG A 62 11.69 4.45 2.29
CA ARG A 62 11.95 5.54 3.24
C ARG A 62 13.32 6.12 2.93
N ASP A 63 13.35 7.40 2.56
CA ASP A 63 14.61 8.14 2.29
C ASP A 63 15.51 7.37 1.31
N SER A 64 14.94 6.88 0.21
CA SER A 64 15.61 6.10 -0.83
C SER A 64 15.98 4.68 -0.44
N ALA A 65 15.76 4.26 0.79
CA ALA A 65 15.95 2.87 1.21
C ALA A 65 14.68 2.08 0.97
N VAL A 66 14.80 0.88 0.44
CA VAL A 66 13.67 0.01 0.09
C VAL A 66 13.66 -1.19 1.04
N PHE A 67 12.52 -1.39 1.70
CA PHE A 67 12.32 -2.51 2.61
C PHE A 67 11.22 -3.41 2.07
N SER A 68 11.52 -4.69 1.86
CA SER A 68 10.51 -5.65 1.40
C SER A 68 9.63 -6.04 2.58
N VAL A 69 8.33 -5.86 2.43
CA VAL A 69 7.33 -6.32 3.40
C VAL A 69 6.88 -7.72 3.03
N PHE A 70 6.56 -7.92 1.75
CA PHE A 70 6.23 -9.23 1.18
C PHE A 70 6.97 -9.34 -0.13
N LYS A 71 7.65 -10.47 -0.35
CA LYS A 71 8.38 -10.70 -1.59
C LYS A 71 7.85 -11.96 -2.26
N ASP A 72 7.43 -11.80 -3.52
CA ASP A 72 6.91 -12.89 -4.35
C ASP A 72 5.83 -13.71 -3.62
N LYS A 73 4.92 -13.00 -2.95
CA LYS A 73 3.82 -13.64 -2.24
C LYS A 73 2.80 -14.18 -3.24
N ALA A 74 2.48 -15.46 -3.13
CA ALA A 74 1.57 -16.11 -4.06
C ALA A 74 0.14 -15.63 -3.89
N VAL A 75 -0.54 -15.37 -5.01
CA VAL A 75 -1.97 -15.06 -5.08
C VAL A 75 -2.60 -16.07 -6.02
N GLY A 76 -3.52 -16.87 -5.52
CA GLY A 76 -4.17 -17.91 -6.32
C GLY A 76 -5.11 -17.32 -7.37
N ALA A 77 -5.37 -18.10 -8.42
CA ALA A 77 -6.31 -17.71 -9.48
C ALA A 77 -7.69 -17.40 -8.90
N LYS A 78 -8.24 -16.23 -9.27
CA LYS A 78 -9.53 -15.72 -8.76
C LYS A 78 -9.59 -15.62 -7.23
N GLY A 79 -8.41 -15.58 -6.59
CA GLY A 79 -8.31 -15.51 -5.14
C GLY A 79 -8.14 -14.09 -4.64
N THR A 80 -8.50 -13.88 -3.39
CA THR A 80 -8.24 -12.64 -2.67
C THR A 80 -7.47 -12.98 -1.40
N VAL A 81 -6.37 -12.28 -1.16
CA VAL A 81 -5.51 -12.56 -0.02
C VAL A 81 -5.35 -11.28 0.79
N GLU A 82 -5.54 -11.38 2.11
CA GLU A 82 -5.15 -10.31 3.03
C GLU A 82 -3.69 -10.56 3.41
N LEU A 83 -2.81 -9.62 3.05
CA LEU A 83 -1.39 -9.79 3.31
C LEU A 83 -1.00 -9.49 4.76
N LEU A 84 -1.67 -8.51 5.39
CA LEU A 84 -1.30 -8.08 6.74
C LEU A 84 -1.95 -8.94 7.81
N THR A 85 -1.16 -9.35 8.80
CA THR A 85 -1.67 -9.96 10.02
C THR A 85 -1.73 -8.95 11.16
N ASN A 86 -0.96 -7.88 11.07
CA ASN A 86 -0.92 -6.79 12.04
C ASN A 86 -0.87 -5.46 11.29
N PRO A 87 -1.41 -4.38 11.88
CA PRO A 87 -1.32 -3.07 11.25
C PRO A 87 0.13 -2.64 11.03
N LEU A 88 0.34 -1.88 9.96
CA LEU A 88 1.66 -1.37 9.58
C LEU A 88 1.63 0.15 9.72
N ILE A 89 2.56 0.69 10.51
CA ILE A 89 2.62 2.12 10.77
C ILE A 89 3.60 2.77 9.79
N LEU A 90 3.12 3.82 9.11
CA LEU A 90 3.94 4.63 8.22
C LEU A 90 4.17 6.00 8.85
N ASN A 91 5.40 6.48 8.73
CA ASN A 91 5.75 7.85 9.11
C ASN A 91 5.69 8.74 7.87
N GLU A 92 5.75 10.05 8.07
CA GLU A 92 5.66 10.99 6.96
C GLU A 92 6.70 10.69 5.89
N GLY A 93 6.26 10.71 4.64
CA GLY A 93 7.12 10.45 3.49
C GLY A 93 7.31 8.98 3.13
N ASP A 94 6.88 8.05 3.96
CA ASP A 94 6.97 6.61 3.64
C ASP A 94 6.07 6.27 2.46
N ILE A 95 6.59 5.47 1.54
CA ILE A 95 5.87 5.11 0.31
C ILE A 95 5.66 3.60 0.26
N VAL A 96 4.42 3.19 0.10
CA VAL A 96 4.07 1.78 -0.14
C VAL A 96 4.04 1.56 -1.65
N LYS A 97 4.83 0.61 -2.12
CA LYS A 97 4.89 0.25 -3.54
C LYS A 97 4.63 -1.24 -3.71
N ALA A 98 4.12 -1.60 -4.87
CA ALA A 98 3.84 -2.99 -5.18
C ALA A 98 4.27 -3.32 -6.61
N THR A 99 4.64 -4.59 -6.82
CA THR A 99 5.05 -5.11 -8.12
C THR A 99 4.36 -6.44 -8.34
N ALA A 100 3.67 -6.56 -9.48
CA ALA A 100 3.06 -7.84 -9.89
C ALA A 100 4.06 -8.65 -10.70
N GLY A 101 3.98 -9.97 -10.59
CA GLY A 101 4.79 -10.87 -11.41
C GLY A 101 4.38 -10.85 -12.87
N THR A 102 3.10 -10.60 -13.16
CA THR A 102 2.56 -10.49 -14.52
C THR A 102 1.60 -9.31 -14.59
N ALA A 103 1.60 -8.61 -15.72
CA ALA A 103 0.74 -7.46 -15.93
C ALA A 103 -0.74 -7.85 -16.00
N ASN A 104 -1.59 -6.94 -15.51
CA ASN A 104 -3.06 -7.01 -15.65
C ASN A 104 -3.71 -8.20 -14.94
N ARG A 105 -3.10 -8.73 -13.88
CA ARG A 105 -3.68 -9.83 -13.09
C ARG A 105 -4.12 -9.43 -11.70
N LEU A 106 -3.45 -8.45 -11.08
CA LEU A 106 -3.63 -8.15 -9.66
C LEU A 106 -4.21 -6.77 -9.44
N HIS A 107 -5.13 -6.68 -8.49
CA HIS A 107 -5.63 -5.44 -7.94
C HIS A 107 -5.22 -5.37 -6.46
N VAL A 108 -4.73 -4.22 -6.03
CA VAL A 108 -4.33 -3.98 -4.64
C VAL A 108 -5.28 -2.97 -4.02
N LEU A 109 -5.86 -3.33 -2.88
CA LEU A 109 -6.73 -2.45 -2.13
C LEU A 109 -6.12 -2.23 -0.76
N LEU A 110 -5.69 -1.00 -0.51
CA LEU A 110 -5.03 -0.61 0.72
C LEU A 110 -6.03 0.16 1.59
N SER A 111 -6.26 -0.31 2.80
CA SER A 111 -7.08 0.42 3.77
C SER A 111 -6.16 1.12 4.76
N VAL A 112 -6.29 2.43 4.85
CA VAL A 112 -5.37 3.29 5.60
C VAL A 112 -6.16 4.22 6.50
N MET A 113 -5.66 4.43 7.72
CA MET A 113 -6.14 5.50 8.59
C MET A 113 -5.04 6.55 8.74
N GLU A 114 -5.32 7.78 8.35
CA GLU A 114 -4.39 8.91 8.50
C GLU A 114 -4.70 9.66 9.79
N ILE A 115 -3.64 10.00 10.51
CA ILE A 115 -3.74 10.71 11.78
C ILE A 115 -3.03 12.05 11.66
N THR A 116 -3.76 13.10 11.94
CA THR A 116 -3.22 14.48 11.93
C THR A 116 -2.82 14.93 13.31
#